data_cb55e0f746639b00c8de4456c4a2d424
#
_entry.id   cb55e0f746639b00c8de4456c4a2d424
#
_cell.length_a   1.000
_cell.length_b   1.000
_cell.length_c   1.000
_cell.angle_alpha   90.00
_cell.angle_beta   90.00
_cell.angle_gamma   90.00
#
_symmetry.space_group_name_H-M   'P 1'
#
loop_
_entity.id
_entity.type
_entity.pdbx_description
1 polymer ?
#
loop_
_entity_poly.entity_id
_entity_poly.type
_entity_poly.pdbx_seq_one_letter_code
_entity_poly.pdbx_strand_id
1 'polypeptide(L)'
;MFKNGFFESPLYKFGTRLVDVLALNFLWLFCSLPLLLALAFPKWLGLFWIPCGIIGAFTMGAASVAAFSITLKMVDDEEGYIFKPFFKEFKASFFKGGIAGMIQTFAVYALYLDFQLFNNVKDSNIMFLIVFILGLILLFTHYVYAYALMGRYENTVINTLRNSFTISL
;
A
#
# COMPACT_ATOMS: atom_id res chain seq x y z
N MET A 1 0.33 -27.58 36.07
CA MET A 1 1.55 -27.73 35.29
C MET A 1 1.28 -27.97 33.79
N PHE A 2 0.15 -27.57 33.23
CA PHE A 2 -0.27 -27.83 31.83
C PHE A 2 -0.62 -26.56 31.03
N LYS A 3 -0.35 -25.35 31.54
CA LYS A 3 -0.75 -24.11 30.89
C LYS A 3 0.25 -23.54 29.86
N ASN A 4 1.52 -23.90 29.92
CA ASN A 4 2.52 -23.24 29.07
C ASN A 4 2.73 -23.93 27.71
N GLY A 5 2.48 -25.23 27.59
CA GLY A 5 2.72 -25.95 26.34
C GLY A 5 1.74 -25.65 25.19
N PHE A 6 0.52 -25.17 25.48
CA PHE A 6 -0.47 -24.84 24.45
C PHE A 6 -0.13 -23.52 23.73
N PHE A 7 0.31 -22.50 24.48
CA PHE A 7 0.67 -21.19 23.95
C PHE A 7 2.02 -21.19 23.20
N GLU A 8 2.85 -22.20 23.43
CA GLU A 8 4.12 -22.40 22.72
C GLU A 8 3.97 -23.28 21.47
N SER A 9 2.77 -23.83 21.21
CA SER A 9 2.56 -24.69 20.06
C SER A 9 2.70 -23.91 18.75
N PRO A 10 3.35 -24.49 17.71
CA PRO A 10 3.51 -23.83 16.40
C PRO A 10 2.17 -23.41 15.78
N LEU A 11 1.11 -24.19 16.02
CA LEU A 11 -0.25 -23.89 15.56
C LEU A 11 -0.84 -22.65 16.22
N TYR A 12 -0.61 -22.45 17.51
CA TYR A 12 -1.07 -21.24 18.22
C TYR A 12 -0.35 -20.00 17.72
N LYS A 13 0.98 -20.06 17.57
CA LYS A 13 1.79 -18.97 17.01
C LYS A 13 1.37 -18.63 15.59
N PHE A 14 1.12 -19.64 14.76
CA PHE A 14 0.61 -19.43 13.41
C PHE A 14 -0.78 -18.77 13.41
N GLY A 15 -1.69 -19.25 14.26
CA GLY A 15 -3.04 -18.69 14.39
C GLY A 15 -3.05 -17.22 14.84
N THR A 16 -2.24 -16.88 15.85
CA THR A 16 -2.11 -15.47 16.30
C THR A 16 -1.53 -14.58 15.20
N ARG A 17 -0.48 -14.99 14.52
CA ARG A 17 0.09 -14.21 13.40
C ARG A 17 -0.89 -14.02 12.25
N LEU A 18 -1.72 -15.02 11.96
CA LEU A 18 -2.75 -14.92 10.93
C LEU A 18 -3.80 -13.88 11.31
N VAL A 19 -4.28 -13.89 12.55
CA VAL A 19 -5.22 -12.88 13.08
C VAL A 19 -4.58 -11.48 13.02
N ASP A 20 -3.31 -11.37 13.35
CA ASP A 20 -2.57 -10.10 13.34
C ASP A 20 -2.46 -9.53 11.91
N VAL A 21 -2.14 -10.37 10.92
CA VAL A 21 -2.11 -9.97 9.52
C VAL A 21 -3.50 -9.56 9.02
N LEU A 22 -4.55 -10.29 9.40
CA LEU A 22 -5.92 -9.92 9.04
C LEU A 22 -6.32 -8.57 9.65
N ALA A 23 -6.01 -8.33 10.93
CA ALA A 23 -6.26 -7.05 11.59
C ALA A 23 -5.50 -5.90 10.91
N LEU A 24 -4.25 -6.12 10.52
CA LEU A 24 -3.43 -5.15 9.82
C LEU A 24 -4.03 -4.78 8.45
N ASN A 25 -4.46 -5.79 7.68
CA ASN A 25 -5.12 -5.57 6.39
C ASN A 25 -6.45 -4.83 6.56
N PHE A 26 -7.21 -5.13 7.61
CA PHE A 26 -8.46 -4.42 7.90
C PHE A 26 -8.22 -2.94 8.22
N LEU A 27 -7.19 -2.63 9.03
CA LEU A 27 -6.79 -1.24 9.32
C LEU A 27 -6.34 -0.50 8.06
N TRP A 28 -5.56 -1.16 7.21
CA TRP A 28 -5.12 -0.61 5.93
C TRP A 28 -6.32 -0.31 5.02
N LEU A 29 -7.25 -1.24 4.87
CA LEU A 29 -8.48 -1.05 4.10
C LEU A 29 -9.30 0.11 4.65
N PHE A 30 -9.46 0.21 5.97
CA PHE A 30 -10.20 1.29 6.62
C PHE A 30 -9.60 2.67 6.30
N CYS A 31 -8.28 2.82 6.38
CA CYS A 31 -7.59 4.05 6.02
C CYS A 31 -7.65 4.36 4.51
N SER A 32 -7.80 3.33 3.68
CA SER A 32 -7.89 3.45 2.21
C SER A 32 -9.32 3.68 1.71
N LEU A 33 -10.33 3.59 2.59
CA LEU A 33 -11.75 3.74 2.24
C LEU A 33 -12.05 4.97 1.36
N PRO A 34 -11.53 6.19 1.63
CA PRO A 34 -11.86 7.35 0.80
C PRO A 34 -11.45 7.15 -0.66
N LEU A 35 -10.27 6.54 -0.92
CA LEU A 35 -9.84 6.23 -2.28
C LEU A 35 -10.72 5.16 -2.93
N LEU A 36 -11.02 4.10 -2.20
CA LEU A 36 -11.87 3.01 -2.69
C LEU A 36 -13.26 3.50 -3.04
N LEU A 37 -13.85 4.38 -2.23
CA LEU A 37 -15.15 5.00 -2.50
C LEU A 37 -15.08 5.92 -3.73
N ALA A 38 -14.01 6.70 -3.89
CA ALA A 38 -13.82 7.54 -5.06
C ALA A 38 -13.71 6.71 -6.35
N LEU A 39 -13.04 5.56 -6.31
CA LEU A 39 -12.90 4.67 -7.46
C LEU A 39 -14.19 3.90 -7.77
N ALA A 40 -14.88 3.39 -6.74
CA ALA A 40 -16.06 2.56 -6.91
C ALA A 40 -17.32 3.37 -7.28
N PHE A 41 -17.47 4.57 -6.75
CA PHE A 41 -18.70 5.36 -6.84
C PHE A 41 -18.47 6.81 -7.28
N PRO A 42 -17.75 7.08 -8.39
CA PRO A 42 -17.43 8.44 -8.81
C PRO A 42 -18.68 9.28 -9.11
N LYS A 43 -19.73 8.66 -9.68
CA LYS A 43 -20.99 9.32 -10.01
C LYS A 43 -21.81 9.72 -8.78
N TRP A 44 -21.74 8.91 -7.70
CA TRP A 44 -22.48 9.15 -6.46
C TRP A 44 -21.83 10.25 -5.61
N LEU A 45 -20.50 10.37 -5.69
CA LEU A 45 -19.75 11.40 -4.95
C LEU A 45 -19.88 12.80 -5.60
N GLY A 46 -20.23 12.87 -6.88
CA GLY A 46 -20.38 14.15 -7.59
C GLY A 46 -19.17 15.05 -7.42
N LEU A 47 -19.37 16.26 -6.86
CA LEU A 47 -18.30 17.24 -6.63
C LEU A 47 -17.24 16.76 -5.62
N PHE A 48 -17.61 15.88 -4.69
CA PHE A 48 -16.71 15.33 -3.67
C PHE A 48 -15.78 14.23 -4.18
N TRP A 49 -15.93 13.78 -5.41
CA TRP A 49 -15.11 12.73 -5.99
C TRP A 49 -13.61 13.06 -5.97
N ILE A 50 -13.24 14.27 -6.43
CA ILE A 50 -11.83 14.69 -6.48
C ILE A 50 -11.23 14.85 -5.09
N PRO A 51 -11.83 15.61 -4.15
CA PRO A 51 -11.31 15.68 -2.79
C PRO A 51 -11.20 14.33 -2.10
N CYS A 52 -12.18 13.47 -2.26
CA CYS A 52 -12.18 12.13 -1.69
C CYS A 52 -11.05 11.26 -2.25
N GLY A 53 -10.81 11.33 -3.56
CA GLY A 53 -9.69 10.65 -4.22
C GLY A 53 -8.33 11.14 -3.74
N ILE A 54 -8.13 12.45 -3.62
CA ILE A 54 -6.89 13.06 -3.13
C ILE A 54 -6.61 12.66 -1.68
N ILE A 55 -7.60 12.83 -0.78
CA ILE A 55 -7.47 12.45 0.62
C ILE A 55 -7.20 10.94 0.73
N GLY A 56 -7.93 10.14 -0.04
CA GLY A 56 -7.78 8.69 -0.04
C GLY A 56 -6.43 8.21 -0.55
N ALA A 57 -5.88 8.83 -1.60
CA ALA A 57 -4.53 8.53 -2.10
C ALA A 57 -3.47 8.84 -1.03
N PHE A 58 -3.65 9.95 -0.32
CA PHE A 58 -2.75 10.38 0.74
C PHE A 58 -2.80 9.44 1.95
N THR A 59 -4.01 9.11 2.43
CA THR A 59 -4.19 8.21 3.58
C THR A 59 -3.79 6.77 3.27
N MET A 60 -4.06 6.27 2.05
CA MET A 60 -3.62 4.96 1.61
C MET A 60 -2.09 4.83 1.61
N GLY A 61 -1.37 5.85 1.11
CA GLY A 61 0.09 5.84 1.12
C GLY A 61 0.66 5.80 2.53
N ALA A 62 0.14 6.62 3.45
CA ALA A 62 0.54 6.60 4.85
C ALA A 62 0.22 5.27 5.54
N ALA A 63 -0.96 4.69 5.26
CA ALA A 63 -1.36 3.39 5.78
C ALA A 63 -0.48 2.25 5.25
N SER A 64 -0.04 2.33 3.99
CA SER A 64 0.87 1.35 3.40
C SER A 64 2.22 1.35 4.09
N VAL A 65 2.83 2.52 4.34
CA VAL A 65 4.08 2.61 5.12
C VAL A 65 3.91 2.03 6.51
N ALA A 66 2.81 2.39 7.21
CA ALA A 66 2.52 1.86 8.55
C ALA A 66 2.36 0.34 8.54
N ALA A 67 1.63 -0.21 7.56
CA ALA A 67 1.43 -1.65 7.42
C ALA A 67 2.76 -2.38 7.19
N PHE A 68 3.61 -1.89 6.28
CA PHE A 68 4.94 -2.46 6.07
C PHE A 68 5.84 -2.36 7.29
N SER A 69 5.85 -1.21 8.02
CA SER A 69 6.60 -1.06 9.26
C SER A 69 6.20 -2.11 10.31
N ILE A 70 4.89 -2.32 10.52
CA ILE A 70 4.39 -3.32 11.46
C ILE A 70 4.72 -4.74 10.99
N THR A 71 4.55 -5.04 9.69
CA THR A 71 4.88 -6.36 9.15
C THR A 71 6.37 -6.69 9.36
N LEU A 72 7.27 -5.73 9.15
CA LEU A 72 8.70 -5.92 9.39
C LEU A 72 8.99 -6.19 10.87
N LYS A 73 8.34 -5.46 11.80
CA LYS A 73 8.46 -5.71 13.25
C LYS A 73 7.95 -7.08 13.65
N MET A 74 6.86 -7.56 13.01
CA MET A 74 6.37 -8.92 13.23
C MET A 74 7.37 -10.00 12.79
N VAL A 75 8.12 -9.74 11.72
CA VAL A 75 9.18 -10.67 11.25
C VAL A 75 10.35 -10.70 12.23
N ASP A 76 10.68 -9.56 12.85
CA ASP A 76 11.74 -9.44 13.84
C ASP A 76 11.31 -9.92 15.26
N ASP A 77 10.12 -10.59 15.39
CA ASP A 77 9.54 -11.11 16.64
C ASP A 77 9.29 -10.03 17.73
N GLU A 78 9.20 -8.78 17.34
CA GLU A 78 8.76 -7.70 18.21
C GLU A 78 7.23 -7.78 18.39
N GLU A 79 6.78 -8.67 19.27
CA GLU A 79 5.35 -8.94 19.50
C GLU A 79 4.67 -7.79 20.26
N GLY A 80 3.52 -7.35 19.75
CA GLY A 80 2.69 -6.33 20.40
C GLY A 80 1.30 -6.22 19.77
N TYR A 81 0.39 -5.55 20.48
CA TYR A 81 -0.93 -5.22 19.94
C TYR A 81 -0.80 -4.34 18.69
N ILE A 82 -1.36 -4.77 17.55
CA ILE A 82 -1.21 -4.14 16.25
C ILE A 82 -1.82 -2.74 16.18
N PHE A 83 -3.01 -2.54 16.80
CA PHE A 83 -3.78 -1.31 16.65
C PHE A 83 -3.00 -0.05 17.06
N LYS A 84 -2.46 -0.01 18.26
CA LYS A 84 -1.77 1.16 18.78
C LYS A 84 -0.47 1.47 18.02
N PRO A 85 0.40 0.49 17.74
CA PRO A 85 1.59 0.70 16.91
C PRO A 85 1.23 1.13 15.48
N PHE A 86 0.20 0.56 14.85
CA PHE A 86 -0.23 0.96 13.51
C PHE A 86 -0.56 2.44 13.42
N PHE A 87 -1.42 2.96 14.30
CA PHE A 87 -1.76 4.38 14.29
C PHE A 87 -0.60 5.29 14.67
N LYS A 88 0.33 4.82 15.50
CA LYS A 88 1.58 5.54 15.79
C LYS A 88 2.43 5.68 14.54
N GLU A 89 2.67 4.58 13.81
CA GLU A 89 3.42 4.58 12.55
C GLU A 89 2.71 5.33 11.45
N PHE A 90 1.38 5.18 11.33
CA PHE A 90 0.55 5.92 10.41
C PHE A 90 0.72 7.44 10.58
N LYS A 91 0.64 7.93 11.83
CA LYS A 91 0.84 9.34 12.14
C LYS A 91 2.27 9.81 11.87
N ALA A 92 3.26 9.00 12.21
CA ALA A 92 4.68 9.31 11.97
C ALA A 92 5.02 9.39 10.48
N SER A 93 4.41 8.50 9.68
CA SER A 93 4.64 8.40 8.23
C SER A 93 3.65 9.21 7.39
N PHE A 94 2.74 9.97 8.04
CA PHE A 94 1.59 10.59 7.36
C PHE A 94 2.00 11.42 6.15
N PHE A 95 2.95 12.33 6.29
CA PHE A 95 3.40 13.16 5.18
C PHE A 95 4.26 12.40 4.17
N LYS A 96 5.23 11.61 4.63
CA LYS A 96 6.13 10.86 3.75
C LYS A 96 5.35 9.82 2.92
N GLY A 97 4.57 9.00 3.58
CA GLY A 97 3.74 7.99 2.96
C GLY A 97 2.63 8.59 2.09
N GLY A 98 2.02 9.69 2.56
CA GLY A 98 0.98 10.40 1.82
C GLY A 98 1.46 10.95 0.49
N ILE A 99 2.63 11.59 0.46
CA ILE A 99 3.23 12.08 -0.80
C ILE A 99 3.56 10.91 -1.74
N ALA A 100 4.13 9.82 -1.21
CA ALA A 100 4.40 8.63 -2.02
C ALA A 100 3.10 8.02 -2.59
N GLY A 101 2.02 7.95 -1.79
CA GLY A 101 0.70 7.49 -2.23
C GLY A 101 0.09 8.36 -3.32
N MET A 102 0.25 9.68 -3.23
CA MET A 102 -0.17 10.61 -4.29
C MET A 102 0.56 10.35 -5.60
N ILE A 103 1.90 10.23 -5.55
CA ILE A 103 2.71 9.94 -6.73
C ILE A 103 2.32 8.60 -7.33
N GLN A 104 2.12 7.57 -6.51
CA GLN A 104 1.67 6.25 -6.95
C GLN A 104 0.31 6.31 -7.63
N THR A 105 -0.67 6.97 -7.00
CA THR A 105 -2.02 7.08 -7.57
C THR A 105 -2.00 7.81 -8.90
N PHE A 106 -1.18 8.86 -9.01
CA PHE A 106 -0.99 9.57 -10.28
C PHE A 106 -0.35 8.68 -11.36
N ALA A 107 0.66 7.89 -11.01
CA ALA A 107 1.30 6.95 -11.93
C ALA A 107 0.34 5.86 -12.42
N VAL A 108 -0.47 5.28 -11.51
CA VAL A 108 -1.52 4.31 -11.86
C VAL A 108 -2.57 4.95 -12.78
N TYR A 109 -2.96 6.19 -12.49
CA TYR A 109 -3.91 6.92 -13.33
C TYR A 109 -3.36 7.21 -14.72
N ALA A 110 -2.08 7.56 -14.85
CA ALA A 110 -1.43 7.73 -16.15
C ALA A 110 -1.44 6.43 -16.98
N LEU A 111 -1.11 5.30 -16.36
CA LEU A 111 -1.21 4.00 -17.03
C LEU A 111 -2.65 3.66 -17.44
N TYR A 112 -3.64 4.02 -16.61
CA TYR A 112 -5.04 3.82 -16.95
C TYR A 112 -5.45 4.67 -18.16
N LEU A 113 -4.97 5.90 -18.29
CA LEU A 113 -5.21 6.75 -19.47
C LEU A 113 -4.58 6.14 -20.73
N ASP A 114 -3.36 5.62 -20.64
CA ASP A 114 -2.71 4.91 -21.74
C ASP A 114 -3.55 3.71 -22.21
N PHE A 115 -4.08 2.93 -21.27
CA PHE A 115 -4.97 1.81 -21.58
C PHE A 115 -6.27 2.26 -22.25
N GLN A 116 -6.86 3.37 -21.82
CA GLN A 116 -8.05 3.95 -22.45
C GLN A 116 -7.78 4.42 -23.88
N LEU A 117 -6.63 5.08 -24.11
CA LEU A 117 -6.23 5.50 -25.44
C LEU A 117 -6.05 4.30 -26.38
N PHE A 118 -5.42 3.24 -25.88
CA PHE A 118 -5.25 2.00 -26.60
C PHE A 118 -6.58 1.37 -27.04
N ASN A 119 -7.55 1.28 -26.14
CA ASN A 119 -8.87 0.69 -26.44
C ASN A 119 -9.68 1.49 -27.48
N ASN A 120 -9.40 2.78 -27.65
CA ASN A 120 -10.10 3.65 -28.58
C ASN A 120 -9.49 3.67 -29.98
N VAL A 121 -8.32 3.07 -30.20
CA VAL A 121 -7.67 2.98 -31.52
C VAL A 121 -8.09 1.71 -32.23
N LYS A 122 -8.69 1.83 -33.43
CA LYS A 122 -9.28 0.72 -34.20
C LYS A 122 -8.28 -0.39 -34.59
N ASP A 123 -6.99 -0.08 -34.70
CA ASP A 123 -5.93 -1.04 -35.05
C ASP A 123 -4.94 -1.20 -33.88
N SER A 124 -5.47 -1.41 -32.68
CA SER A 124 -4.67 -1.52 -31.48
C SER A 124 -3.68 -2.71 -31.52
N ASN A 125 -2.40 -2.40 -31.53
CA ASN A 125 -1.37 -3.42 -31.55
C ASN A 125 -1.22 -4.04 -30.15
N ILE A 126 -1.21 -5.37 -30.05
CA ILE A 126 -1.02 -6.14 -28.81
C ILE A 126 0.22 -5.68 -28.01
N MET A 127 1.16 -5.04 -28.68
CA MET A 127 2.37 -4.48 -28.05
C MET A 127 2.07 -3.45 -26.98
N PHE A 128 1.02 -2.61 -27.15
CA PHE A 128 0.61 -1.64 -26.13
C PHE A 128 0.06 -2.33 -24.87
N LEU A 129 -0.69 -3.43 -25.04
CA LEU A 129 -1.19 -4.22 -23.92
C LEU A 129 -0.03 -4.82 -23.11
N ILE A 130 0.99 -5.32 -23.81
CA ILE A 130 2.19 -5.88 -23.16
C ILE A 130 2.92 -4.79 -22.38
N VAL A 131 3.12 -3.60 -22.97
CA VAL A 131 3.77 -2.46 -22.30
C VAL A 131 2.97 -2.02 -21.08
N PHE A 132 1.65 -1.96 -21.17
CA PHE A 132 0.77 -1.64 -20.04
C PHE A 132 0.92 -2.65 -18.89
N ILE A 133 0.88 -3.96 -19.18
CA ILE A 133 1.03 -5.01 -18.16
C ILE A 133 2.42 -4.94 -17.51
N LEU A 134 3.47 -4.79 -18.31
CA LEU A 134 4.84 -4.63 -17.81
C LEU A 134 4.96 -3.38 -16.93
N GLY A 135 4.37 -2.27 -17.36
CA GLY A 135 4.32 -1.02 -16.57
C GLY A 135 3.65 -1.21 -15.23
N LEU A 136 2.52 -1.93 -15.17
CA LEU A 136 1.84 -2.25 -13.91
C LEU A 136 2.70 -3.12 -12.98
N ILE A 137 3.37 -4.15 -13.51
CA ILE A 137 4.24 -5.03 -12.73
C ILE A 137 5.41 -4.23 -12.14
N LEU A 138 6.10 -3.43 -12.96
CA LEU A 138 7.21 -2.59 -12.53
C LEU A 138 6.77 -1.57 -11.48
N LEU A 139 5.62 -0.94 -11.69
CA LEU A 139 5.07 0.03 -10.75
C LEU A 139 4.72 -0.62 -9.42
N PHE A 140 4.09 -1.79 -9.45
CA PHE A 140 3.75 -2.55 -8.24
C PHE A 140 5.01 -2.94 -7.45
N THR A 141 6.00 -3.57 -8.10
CA THR A 141 7.25 -3.97 -7.43
C THR A 141 7.98 -2.76 -6.86
N HIS A 142 8.10 -1.67 -7.63
CA HIS A 142 8.74 -0.43 -7.17
C HIS A 142 8.10 0.09 -5.88
N TYR A 143 6.77 0.15 -5.79
CA TYR A 143 6.10 0.69 -4.61
C TYR A 143 6.11 -0.24 -3.40
N VAL A 144 6.10 -1.57 -3.61
CA VAL A 144 6.31 -2.53 -2.50
C VAL A 144 7.66 -2.25 -1.82
N TYR A 145 8.73 -2.11 -2.59
CA TYR A 145 10.04 -1.77 -2.05
C TYR A 145 10.08 -0.37 -1.43
N ALA A 146 9.45 0.62 -2.07
CA ALA A 146 9.40 1.99 -1.56
C ALA A 146 8.75 2.07 -0.17
N TYR A 147 7.59 1.43 0.01
CA TYR A 147 6.91 1.42 1.30
C TYR A 147 7.65 0.63 2.37
N ALA A 148 8.27 -0.50 2.01
CA ALA A 148 9.11 -1.28 2.93
C ALA A 148 10.33 -0.46 3.39
N LEU A 149 11.01 0.24 2.48
CA LEU A 149 12.13 1.12 2.81
C LEU A 149 11.70 2.31 3.68
N MET A 150 10.54 2.93 3.38
CA MET A 150 10.01 4.02 4.21
C MET A 150 9.61 3.56 5.61
N GLY A 151 9.15 2.32 5.75
CA GLY A 151 8.79 1.74 7.04
C GLY A 151 9.98 1.36 7.92
N ARG A 152 11.15 1.12 7.31
CA ARG A 152 12.35 0.67 8.03
C ARG A 152 13.39 1.77 8.24
N TYR A 153 13.48 2.74 7.33
CA TYR A 153 14.55 3.75 7.32
C TYR A 153 14.00 5.16 7.32
N GLU A 154 14.62 6.02 8.11
CA GLU A 154 14.37 7.46 8.07
C GLU A 154 15.12 8.10 6.89
N ASN A 155 14.45 8.20 5.74
CA ASN A 155 15.00 8.83 4.55
C ASN A 155 13.99 9.81 3.93
N THR A 156 14.45 10.65 3.00
CA THR A 156 13.55 11.51 2.23
C THR A 156 12.76 10.69 1.21
N VAL A 157 11.54 11.14 0.88
CA VAL A 157 10.66 10.44 -0.09
C VAL A 157 11.37 10.22 -1.43
N ILE A 158 12.03 11.26 -1.95
CA ILE A 158 12.72 11.21 -3.26
C ILE A 158 13.85 10.18 -3.25
N ASN A 159 14.69 10.18 -2.22
CA ASN A 159 15.80 9.23 -2.11
C ASN A 159 15.28 7.80 -1.96
N THR A 160 14.20 7.61 -1.21
CA THR A 160 13.60 6.28 -1.04
C THR A 160 13.01 5.77 -2.35
N LEU A 161 12.28 6.61 -3.10
CA LEU A 161 11.75 6.24 -4.42
C LEU A 161 12.88 5.93 -5.41
N ARG A 162 13.96 6.69 -5.41
CA ARG A 162 15.13 6.43 -6.26
C ARG A 162 15.80 5.10 -5.89
N ASN A 163 16.02 4.86 -4.60
CA ASN A 163 16.63 3.62 -4.11
C ASN A 163 15.75 2.39 -4.40
N SER A 164 14.43 2.51 -4.20
CA SER A 164 13.49 1.42 -4.52
C SER A 164 13.47 1.10 -6.01
N PHE A 165 13.60 2.11 -6.89
CA PHE A 165 13.72 1.89 -8.32
C PHE A 165 14.98 1.10 -8.69
N THR A 166 16.11 1.43 -8.07
CA THR A 166 17.39 0.71 -8.31
C THR A 166 17.34 -0.74 -7.81
N ILE A 167 16.55 -1.03 -6.76
CA ILE A 167 16.43 -2.39 -6.22
C ILE A 167 15.40 -3.21 -7.01
N SER A 168 14.39 -2.56 -7.59
CA SER A 168 13.29 -3.23 -8.32
C SER A 168 13.66 -3.63 -9.77
N LEU A 169 14.76 -3.12 -10.30
CA LEU A 169 15.36 -3.45 -11.61
C LEU A 169 16.41 -4.55 -11.50
#